data_4f16090cc30e935e591c130c796b4c32
#
_entry.id   4f16090cc30e935e591c130c796b4c32
#
_cell.length_a   1.000
_cell.length_b   1.000
_cell.length_c   1.000
_cell.angle_alpha   90.00
_cell.angle_beta   90.00
_cell.angle_gamma   90.00
#
_symmetry.space_group_name_H-M   'P 1'
#
loop_
_entity.id
_entity.type
_entity.pdbx_description
1 polymer ?
#
loop_
_entity_poly.entity_id
_entity_poly.type
_entity_poly.pdbx_seq_one_letter_code
_entity_poly.pdbx_strand_id
1 'polypeptide(L)'
;MKIQDIVTHGALLGSEKIYVTSQRFPSVSVGMRRIPLSVTRNDDGSYSPNEPVVVYDTGGPYTDDAYKVNLEEGLPKLRAQWIARRQDTERQEGLGSSFARASLANESLAALRYPHVETHPLRAKGKCVSQRYYAAQGIITEEMEYVALRENQMLESVEERHLLGGDPRGAVLPKVVTAEFVRDEIAAGRAIIPANINHPEAEPMIIGRNFLCKVNANIGNSATTSCIAEEVEKAVWATRWGADTVMDLSTGKNIHETREWIIRNSPVPIGTVPLYQALEKVNGRVDALTWEIYRDTLIEQAEQGVDYFTIHAGLRQQHIPLTLRRLTGIVSRGGAIMAGWCTAKNQESFLYDHFEEICEIAARYDVALSLGDGLRPGCIHDANDAAQMAELKTLGELNRIAARHYVQVMIEGPGHIPMHMIPENMTRELLDCDEAPFYTLGPLVSDIGAGYDHITGAIGASIIGHLGTAMLCYVTQKEHLGLPERDDVRQGVVTYKLAAHAADLAKGHPAAFVRDYAMSKARYEFRWYDQFHLSLDPERALEFHDQTLPEESQKKKHFCSMCGEHFCSMRANRKFRKTLQSQQEPSVEEHPAGACPLEAADQPNLQDSSSQSPCSSSEKLANA
;
A
#
# COMPACT_ATOMS: atom_id res chain seq x y z
N MET A 1 16.61 -16.39 -18.26
CA MET A 1 17.41 -15.74 -17.23
C MET A 1 17.70 -16.73 -16.10
N LYS A 2 18.85 -16.66 -15.46
CA LYS A 2 19.13 -17.47 -14.24
C LYS A 2 19.00 -16.57 -13.02
N ILE A 3 18.68 -17.15 -11.86
CA ILE A 3 18.59 -16.40 -10.58
C ILE A 3 19.87 -15.60 -10.28
N GLN A 4 21.02 -16.18 -10.60
CA GLN A 4 22.33 -15.55 -10.42
C GLN A 4 22.58 -14.32 -11.31
N ASP A 5 21.79 -14.14 -12.37
CA ASP A 5 21.90 -13.00 -13.29
C ASP A 5 21.05 -11.80 -12.81
N ILE A 6 20.24 -11.96 -11.77
CA ILE A 6 19.40 -10.89 -11.23
C ILE A 6 20.29 -9.89 -10.50
N VAL A 7 20.23 -8.64 -10.95
CA VAL A 7 20.97 -7.54 -10.36
C VAL A 7 20.22 -7.05 -9.11
N THR A 8 20.86 -7.17 -7.96
CA THR A 8 20.39 -6.55 -6.73
C THR A 8 21.07 -5.20 -6.57
N HIS A 9 20.26 -4.16 -6.39
CA HIS A 9 20.75 -2.78 -6.32
C HIS A 9 20.82 -2.32 -4.87
N GLY A 10 21.77 -1.45 -4.55
CA GLY A 10 21.84 -0.73 -3.28
C GLY A 10 20.80 0.42 -3.20
N ALA A 11 21.10 1.42 -2.38
CA ALA A 11 20.25 2.58 -2.14
C ALA A 11 19.77 3.26 -3.44
N LEU A 12 18.59 3.85 -3.39
CA LEU A 12 18.11 4.69 -4.48
C LEU A 12 18.97 5.96 -4.57
N LEU A 13 19.12 6.49 -5.79
CA LEU A 13 19.95 7.65 -6.08
C LEU A 13 19.74 8.79 -5.07
N GLY A 14 20.83 9.27 -4.48
CA GLY A 14 20.83 10.38 -3.54
C GLY A 14 20.19 10.09 -2.19
N SER A 15 20.13 8.85 -1.78
CA SER A 15 19.62 8.46 -0.46
C SER A 15 20.51 7.38 0.17
N GLU A 16 20.32 7.18 1.46
CA GLU A 16 21.00 6.16 2.25
C GLU A 16 20.00 5.43 3.16
N LYS A 17 20.30 4.19 3.51
CA LYS A 17 19.54 3.44 4.51
C LYS A 17 19.99 3.85 5.90
N ILE A 18 19.00 4.10 6.76
CA ILE A 18 19.21 4.30 8.20
C ILE A 18 18.32 3.34 8.97
N TYR A 19 18.66 3.09 10.23
CA TYR A 19 17.89 2.20 11.10
C TYR A 19 17.41 2.95 12.33
N VAL A 20 16.10 2.88 12.59
CA VAL A 20 15.46 3.45 13.77
C VAL A 20 15.14 2.30 14.73
N THR A 21 15.75 2.31 15.92
CA THR A 21 15.59 1.24 16.90
C THR A 21 14.55 1.61 17.95
N SER A 22 13.66 0.66 18.30
CA SER A 22 12.67 0.83 19.33
C SER A 22 13.30 0.92 20.74
N GLN A 23 12.76 1.82 21.54
CA GLN A 23 13.07 1.88 22.98
C GLN A 23 12.35 0.77 23.76
N ARG A 24 11.16 0.37 23.33
CA ARG A 24 10.34 -0.68 23.98
C ARG A 24 10.91 -2.09 23.71
N PHE A 25 11.26 -2.35 22.45
CA PHE A 25 11.79 -3.64 22.00
C PHE A 25 13.16 -3.43 21.32
N PRO A 26 14.27 -3.48 22.05
CA PRO A 26 15.61 -3.21 21.47
C PRO A 26 16.00 -4.12 20.29
N SER A 27 15.30 -5.24 20.11
CA SER A 27 15.48 -6.12 18.94
C SER A 27 14.73 -5.67 17.70
N VAL A 28 13.87 -4.64 17.82
CA VAL A 28 13.14 -4.05 16.71
C VAL A 28 13.93 -2.87 16.18
N SER A 29 14.39 -2.99 14.92
CA SER A 29 15.13 -1.94 14.22
C SER A 29 14.54 -1.81 12.81
N VAL A 30 14.01 -0.63 12.50
CA VAL A 30 13.29 -0.35 11.26
C VAL A 30 14.19 0.32 10.26
N GLY A 31 14.34 -0.27 9.08
CA GLY A 31 15.05 0.34 7.96
C GLY A 31 14.22 1.45 7.32
N MET A 32 14.79 2.65 7.24
CA MET A 32 14.20 3.84 6.63
C MET A 32 15.13 4.40 5.56
N ARG A 33 14.56 5.11 4.60
CA ARG A 33 15.33 5.82 3.56
C ARG A 33 15.52 7.27 3.97
N ARG A 34 16.77 7.70 4.18
CA ARG A 34 17.15 9.09 4.46
C ARG A 34 17.63 9.76 3.18
N ILE A 35 17.06 10.93 2.88
CA ILE A 35 17.41 11.76 1.72
C ILE A 35 18.07 13.03 2.25
N PRO A 36 19.42 13.14 2.22
CA PRO A 36 20.12 14.35 2.62
C PRO A 36 19.83 15.48 1.65
N LEU A 37 19.72 16.71 2.15
CA LEU A 37 19.43 17.89 1.35
C LEU A 37 20.60 18.88 1.38
N SER A 38 20.82 19.55 0.25
CA SER A 38 21.82 20.60 0.11
C SER A 38 21.42 21.84 0.95
N VAL A 39 22.41 22.63 1.35
CA VAL A 39 22.19 23.90 2.06
C VAL A 39 21.45 24.91 1.19
N THR A 40 20.61 25.74 1.80
CA THR A 40 20.01 26.91 1.16
C THR A 40 21.01 28.07 1.19
N ARG A 41 21.25 28.69 0.04
CA ARG A 41 21.98 29.97 -0.03
C ARG A 41 21.00 31.11 0.19
N ASN A 42 21.15 31.83 1.29
CA ASN A 42 20.34 32.96 1.66
C ASN A 42 20.67 34.21 0.81
N ASP A 43 19.78 35.19 0.84
CA ASP A 43 19.94 36.44 0.06
C ASP A 43 21.11 37.31 0.53
N ASP A 44 21.48 37.21 1.82
CA ASP A 44 22.64 37.88 2.42
C ASP A 44 23.97 37.18 2.10
N GLY A 45 23.93 36.06 1.37
CA GLY A 45 25.08 35.23 1.02
C GLY A 45 25.46 34.19 2.05
N SER A 46 24.80 34.13 3.20
CA SER A 46 24.94 33.06 4.19
C SER A 46 24.35 31.74 3.70
N TYR A 47 24.58 30.65 4.44
CA TYR A 47 24.06 29.32 4.15
C TYR A 47 23.29 28.78 5.35
N SER A 48 22.08 28.29 5.09
CA SER A 48 21.23 27.61 6.08
C SER A 48 21.17 26.11 5.76
N PRO A 49 21.32 25.22 6.76
CA PRO A 49 21.11 23.79 6.55
C PRO A 49 19.65 23.47 6.25
N ASN A 50 19.41 22.41 5.51
CA ASN A 50 18.09 21.81 5.35
C ASN A 50 18.09 20.44 6.03
N GLU A 51 17.06 20.19 6.82
CA GLU A 51 16.87 18.90 7.46
C GLU A 51 16.68 17.80 6.38
N PRO A 52 17.29 16.62 6.56
CA PRO A 52 17.09 15.50 5.65
C PRO A 52 15.64 15.03 5.71
N VAL A 53 15.12 14.50 4.60
CA VAL A 53 13.81 13.86 4.55
C VAL A 53 13.97 12.37 4.77
N VAL A 54 13.26 11.82 5.76
CA VAL A 54 13.21 10.38 6.04
C VAL A 54 11.88 9.85 5.60
N VAL A 55 11.89 8.79 4.78
CA VAL A 55 10.69 8.19 4.21
C VAL A 55 10.67 6.69 4.43
N TYR A 56 9.47 6.13 4.32
CA TYR A 56 9.22 4.71 4.33
C TYR A 56 10.04 3.99 3.23
N ASP A 57 10.65 2.86 3.56
CA ASP A 57 11.42 2.06 2.63
C ASP A 57 10.87 0.63 2.56
N THR A 58 10.46 0.23 1.38
CA THR A 58 9.91 -1.11 1.10
C THR A 58 10.96 -2.08 0.54
N GLY A 59 12.14 -1.56 0.20
CA GLY A 59 13.17 -2.37 -0.46
C GLY A 59 13.91 -3.32 0.47
N GLY A 60 13.73 -3.21 1.80
CA GLY A 60 14.43 -4.06 2.75
C GLY A 60 15.94 -4.09 2.50
N PRO A 61 16.60 -5.26 2.50
CA PRO A 61 18.02 -5.38 2.22
C PRO A 61 18.45 -4.94 0.81
N TYR A 62 17.53 -4.88 -0.17
CA TYR A 62 17.84 -4.48 -1.55
C TYR A 62 18.18 -3.01 -1.71
N THR A 63 17.87 -2.18 -0.73
CA THR A 63 18.17 -0.74 -0.71
C THR A 63 19.23 -0.38 0.34
N ASP A 64 19.96 -1.36 0.85
CA ASP A 64 21.05 -1.18 1.82
C ASP A 64 22.39 -1.47 1.16
N ASP A 65 23.24 -0.43 1.00
CA ASP A 65 24.57 -0.57 0.40
C ASP A 65 25.54 -1.40 1.27
N ALA A 66 25.25 -1.52 2.56
CA ALA A 66 26.05 -2.34 3.48
C ALA A 66 25.72 -3.84 3.39
N TYR A 67 24.60 -4.20 2.75
CA TYR A 67 24.15 -5.58 2.66
C TYR A 67 24.23 -6.12 1.23
N LYS A 68 24.93 -7.24 1.07
CA LYS A 68 24.99 -7.95 -0.22
C LYS A 68 24.00 -9.11 -0.23
N VAL A 69 22.90 -8.96 -0.96
CA VAL A 69 21.87 -10.00 -1.07
C VAL A 69 22.41 -11.18 -1.90
N ASN A 70 22.19 -12.41 -1.39
CA ASN A 70 22.34 -13.66 -2.11
C ASN A 70 20.95 -14.32 -2.23
N LEU A 71 20.39 -14.34 -3.43
CA LEU A 71 19.02 -14.84 -3.68
C LEU A 71 18.88 -16.34 -3.43
N GLU A 72 19.96 -17.12 -3.52
CA GLU A 72 19.96 -18.56 -3.23
C GLU A 72 19.90 -18.83 -1.71
N GLU A 73 20.40 -17.91 -0.88
CA GLU A 73 20.32 -18.00 0.58
C GLU A 73 19.05 -17.34 1.13
N GLY A 74 18.41 -16.46 0.34
CA GLY A 74 17.25 -15.67 0.74
C GLY A 74 17.59 -14.51 1.66
N LEU A 75 16.55 -13.82 2.12
CA LEU A 75 16.68 -12.66 3.00
C LEU A 75 16.86 -13.05 4.47
N PRO A 76 17.41 -12.14 5.30
CA PRO A 76 17.49 -12.35 6.74
C PRO A 76 16.13 -12.58 7.37
N LYS A 77 16.03 -13.56 8.26
CA LYS A 77 14.78 -13.92 8.96
C LYS A 77 14.52 -12.98 10.14
N LEU A 78 14.17 -11.73 9.84
CA LEU A 78 13.99 -10.63 10.80
C LEU A 78 13.10 -11.02 11.99
N ARG A 79 11.95 -11.64 11.72
CA ARG A 79 10.92 -11.95 12.73
C ARG A 79 11.10 -13.29 13.45
N ALA A 80 12.07 -14.10 13.04
CA ALA A 80 12.23 -15.46 13.58
C ALA A 80 12.39 -15.47 15.12
N GLN A 81 13.18 -14.55 15.67
CA GLN A 81 13.36 -14.44 17.13
C GLN A 81 12.14 -13.88 17.84
N TRP A 82 11.37 -12.99 17.22
CA TRP A 82 10.13 -12.45 17.80
C TRP A 82 9.08 -13.55 17.93
N ILE A 83 8.87 -14.32 16.87
CA ILE A 83 7.96 -15.46 16.84
C ILE A 83 8.36 -16.51 17.88
N ALA A 84 9.64 -16.86 17.97
CA ALA A 84 10.13 -17.85 18.93
C ALA A 84 9.94 -17.42 20.40
N ARG A 85 10.10 -16.11 20.71
CA ARG A 85 9.93 -15.58 22.08
C ARG A 85 8.50 -15.69 22.61
N ARG A 86 7.49 -15.66 21.74
CA ARG A 86 6.08 -15.83 22.12
C ARG A 86 5.75 -17.23 22.62
N GLN A 87 6.53 -18.26 22.25
CA GLN A 87 6.42 -19.65 22.70
C GLN A 87 5.06 -20.31 22.44
N ASP A 88 4.25 -19.75 21.56
CA ASP A 88 2.91 -20.19 21.18
C ASP A 88 2.84 -20.91 19.83
N THR A 89 3.99 -21.12 19.21
CA THR A 89 4.15 -21.90 17.98
C THR A 89 4.93 -23.20 18.22
N GLU A 90 4.71 -24.19 17.38
CA GLU A 90 5.43 -25.46 17.35
C GLU A 90 5.87 -25.80 15.94
N ARG A 91 7.02 -26.48 15.80
CA ARG A 91 7.44 -27.07 14.54
C ARG A 91 6.66 -28.34 14.27
N GLN A 92 6.18 -28.47 13.04
CA GLN A 92 5.52 -29.70 12.59
C GLN A 92 6.54 -30.79 12.32
N GLU A 93 6.14 -32.07 12.42
CA GLU A 93 7.01 -33.22 12.08
C GLU A 93 7.31 -33.31 10.58
N GLY A 94 6.55 -32.60 9.75
CA GLY A 94 6.69 -32.52 8.30
C GLY A 94 5.61 -31.64 7.67
N LEU A 95 5.60 -31.54 6.35
CA LEU A 95 4.61 -30.77 5.61
C LEU A 95 3.21 -31.38 5.77
N GLY A 96 2.21 -30.55 6.05
CA GLY A 96 0.81 -30.94 6.19
C GLY A 96 0.13 -31.25 4.86
N SER A 97 0.47 -30.47 3.80
CA SER A 97 -0.07 -30.66 2.45
C SER A 97 0.44 -31.94 1.79
N SER A 98 -0.48 -32.73 1.24
CA SER A 98 -0.15 -33.92 0.47
C SER A 98 0.54 -33.59 -0.86
N PHE A 99 0.13 -32.51 -1.49
CA PHE A 99 0.74 -32.02 -2.73
C PHE A 99 2.17 -31.54 -2.49
N ALA A 100 2.41 -30.76 -1.43
CA ALA A 100 3.74 -30.28 -1.08
C ALA A 100 4.72 -31.47 -0.84
N ARG A 101 4.27 -32.50 -0.12
CA ARG A 101 5.08 -33.73 0.07
C ARG A 101 5.39 -34.42 -1.26
N ALA A 102 4.41 -34.51 -2.14
CA ALA A 102 4.59 -35.14 -3.46
C ALA A 102 5.55 -34.32 -4.35
N SER A 103 5.42 -32.98 -4.36
CA SER A 103 6.35 -32.09 -5.06
C SER A 103 7.77 -32.23 -4.53
N LEU A 104 7.94 -32.25 -3.21
CA LEU A 104 9.27 -32.45 -2.58
C LEU A 104 9.92 -33.79 -2.97
N ALA A 105 9.13 -34.85 -3.11
CA ALA A 105 9.61 -36.16 -3.51
C ALA A 105 9.89 -36.31 -5.02
N ASN A 106 9.46 -35.36 -5.84
CA ASN A 106 9.59 -35.42 -7.29
C ASN A 106 10.97 -34.91 -7.75
N GLU A 107 11.88 -35.80 -8.06
CA GLU A 107 13.24 -35.50 -8.51
C GLU A 107 13.31 -34.66 -9.80
N SER A 108 12.28 -34.67 -10.66
CA SER A 108 12.26 -33.85 -11.87
C SER A 108 12.16 -32.35 -11.58
N LEU A 109 11.69 -31.96 -10.39
CA LEU A 109 11.58 -30.59 -9.94
C LEU A 109 12.81 -30.11 -9.14
N ALA A 110 13.79 -30.99 -8.87
CA ALA A 110 14.94 -30.67 -8.03
C ALA A 110 15.72 -29.41 -8.49
N ALA A 111 15.86 -29.23 -9.80
CA ALA A 111 16.56 -28.08 -10.38
C ALA A 111 15.78 -26.74 -10.27
N LEU A 112 14.49 -26.78 -9.96
CA LEU A 112 13.62 -25.60 -9.83
C LEU A 112 13.40 -25.21 -8.38
N ARG A 113 13.69 -26.12 -7.44
CA ARG A 113 13.47 -25.87 -6.01
C ARG A 113 14.40 -24.80 -5.47
N TYR A 114 13.87 -24.05 -4.52
CA TYR A 114 14.69 -23.21 -3.67
C TYR A 114 15.64 -24.09 -2.83
N PRO A 115 16.93 -23.73 -2.69
CA PRO A 115 17.92 -24.61 -2.04
C PRO A 115 17.62 -24.94 -0.57
N HIS A 116 16.96 -24.03 0.14
CA HIS A 116 16.72 -24.11 1.59
C HIS A 116 15.22 -24.20 1.93
N VAL A 117 14.48 -25.07 1.24
CA VAL A 117 13.05 -25.31 1.51
C VAL A 117 12.83 -25.75 2.96
N GLU A 118 11.93 -25.07 3.67
CA GLU A 118 11.54 -25.46 5.03
C GLU A 118 10.59 -26.66 4.98
N THR A 119 10.99 -27.78 5.58
CA THR A 119 10.21 -29.02 5.61
C THR A 119 9.48 -29.25 6.93
N HIS A 120 9.74 -28.42 7.93
CA HIS A 120 9.17 -28.48 9.28
C HIS A 120 8.55 -27.13 9.65
N PRO A 121 7.45 -26.71 8.98
CA PRO A 121 6.89 -25.39 9.16
C PRO A 121 6.39 -25.17 10.58
N LEU A 122 6.31 -23.90 10.99
CA LEU A 122 5.69 -23.50 12.24
C LEU A 122 4.17 -23.51 12.12
N ARG A 123 3.51 -23.85 13.23
CA ARG A 123 2.06 -23.75 13.40
C ARG A 123 1.74 -23.32 14.85
N ALA A 124 0.60 -22.68 15.05
CA ALA A 124 0.10 -22.39 16.40
C ALA A 124 -0.02 -23.64 17.25
N LYS A 125 0.47 -23.62 18.50
CA LYS A 125 0.19 -24.66 19.52
C LYS A 125 -1.30 -24.68 19.88
N GLY A 126 -1.90 -23.51 19.95
CA GLY A 126 -3.32 -23.30 20.19
C GLY A 126 -4.13 -23.18 18.90
N LYS A 127 -5.19 -22.40 18.96
CA LYS A 127 -6.09 -22.17 17.82
C LYS A 127 -5.65 -21.02 16.92
N CYS A 128 -4.93 -20.03 17.48
CA CYS A 128 -4.66 -18.78 16.79
C CYS A 128 -3.34 -18.15 17.26
N VAL A 129 -2.61 -17.55 16.31
CA VAL A 129 -1.40 -16.73 16.52
C VAL A 129 -1.44 -15.44 15.70
N SER A 130 -2.64 -14.97 15.34
CA SER A 130 -2.78 -13.78 14.51
C SER A 130 -2.50 -12.50 15.26
N GLN A 131 -2.08 -11.44 14.56
CA GLN A 131 -1.90 -10.11 15.16
C GLN A 131 -3.21 -9.60 15.78
N ARG A 132 -4.37 -9.93 15.18
CA ARG A 132 -5.68 -9.58 15.73
C ARG A 132 -5.97 -10.29 17.05
N TYR A 133 -5.54 -11.54 17.20
CA TYR A 133 -5.67 -12.27 18.47
C TYR A 133 -4.88 -11.59 19.59
N TYR A 134 -3.61 -11.24 19.34
CA TYR A 134 -2.80 -10.53 20.33
C TYR A 134 -3.38 -9.15 20.65
N ALA A 135 -3.80 -8.41 19.65
CA ALA A 135 -4.42 -7.10 19.82
C ALA A 135 -5.67 -7.17 20.68
N ALA A 136 -6.55 -8.14 20.46
CA ALA A 136 -7.77 -8.36 21.26
C ALA A 136 -7.48 -8.75 22.71
N GLN A 137 -6.30 -9.32 23.01
CA GLN A 137 -5.82 -9.60 24.37
C GLN A 137 -5.10 -8.39 25.00
N GLY A 138 -5.02 -7.24 24.31
CA GLY A 138 -4.29 -6.06 24.76
C GLY A 138 -2.76 -6.18 24.64
N ILE A 139 -2.26 -7.21 23.94
CA ILE A 139 -0.84 -7.47 23.75
C ILE A 139 -0.33 -6.62 22.59
N ILE A 140 0.80 -5.93 22.80
CA ILE A 140 1.56 -5.25 21.77
C ILE A 140 2.70 -6.19 21.35
N THR A 141 2.74 -6.55 20.08
CA THR A 141 3.78 -7.39 19.48
C THR A 141 4.93 -6.54 18.92
N GLU A 142 6.06 -7.18 18.64
CA GLU A 142 7.19 -6.53 17.96
C GLU A 142 6.78 -6.03 16.57
N GLU A 143 5.86 -6.74 15.89
CA GLU A 143 5.31 -6.32 14.60
C GLU A 143 4.52 -5.01 14.71
N MET A 144 3.71 -4.82 15.74
CA MET A 144 2.95 -3.58 15.99
C MET A 144 3.88 -2.41 16.30
N GLU A 145 4.92 -2.63 17.09
CA GLU A 145 5.94 -1.62 17.38
C GLU A 145 6.74 -1.24 16.13
N TYR A 146 7.13 -2.24 15.31
CA TYR A 146 7.81 -2.00 14.04
C TYR A 146 6.98 -1.10 13.14
N VAL A 147 5.68 -1.40 12.99
CA VAL A 147 4.73 -0.59 12.22
C VAL A 147 4.64 0.84 12.77
N ALA A 148 4.51 1.02 14.08
CA ALA A 148 4.42 2.34 14.69
C ALA A 148 5.64 3.21 14.34
N LEU A 149 6.84 2.65 14.45
CA LEU A 149 8.07 3.36 14.06
C LEU A 149 8.10 3.68 12.56
N ARG A 150 7.67 2.74 11.73
CA ARG A 150 7.69 2.87 10.27
C ARG A 150 6.72 3.93 9.74
N GLU A 151 5.56 4.08 10.37
CA GLU A 151 4.55 5.07 9.98
C GLU A 151 4.88 6.50 10.45
N ASN A 152 5.80 6.66 11.41
CA ASN A 152 6.10 7.98 11.98
C ASN A 152 6.98 8.91 11.12
N GLN A 153 7.55 8.50 10.01
CA GLN A 153 8.24 9.27 8.95
C GLN A 153 8.43 10.78 9.23
N MET A 154 9.21 11.15 10.26
CA MET A 154 9.47 12.54 10.66
C MET A 154 8.25 13.35 11.13
N LEU A 155 7.17 12.72 11.56
CA LEU A 155 5.98 13.45 12.04
C LEU A 155 6.30 14.41 13.19
N GLU A 156 7.30 14.11 14.02
CA GLU A 156 7.75 14.96 15.12
C GLU A 156 8.36 16.30 14.67
N SER A 157 8.93 16.34 13.46
CA SER A 157 9.56 17.55 12.90
C SER A 157 8.61 18.40 12.04
N VAL A 158 7.35 17.97 11.86
CA VAL A 158 6.37 18.72 11.08
C VAL A 158 5.89 19.93 11.85
N GLU A 159 6.22 21.12 11.35
CA GLU A 159 5.65 22.36 11.88
C GLU A 159 4.20 22.54 11.37
N GLU A 160 3.25 22.81 12.26
CA GLU A 160 1.83 22.98 11.90
C GLU A 160 1.59 24.03 10.80
N ARG A 161 2.41 25.07 10.76
CA ARG A 161 2.36 26.11 9.71
C ARG A 161 2.64 25.60 8.30
N HIS A 162 3.25 24.42 8.15
CA HIS A 162 3.56 23.81 6.86
C HIS A 162 2.46 22.88 6.37
N LEU A 163 1.49 22.54 7.22
CA LEU A 163 0.36 21.71 6.85
C LEU A 163 -0.65 22.53 6.06
N LEU A 164 -1.03 22.03 4.90
CA LEU A 164 -2.05 22.67 4.05
C LEU A 164 -3.48 22.37 4.49
N GLY A 165 -3.64 21.60 5.57
CA GLY A 165 -4.93 21.03 5.94
C GLY A 165 -5.31 19.87 5.02
N GLY A 166 -6.52 19.35 5.19
CA GLY A 166 -7.07 18.25 4.40
C GLY A 166 -8.45 17.87 4.91
N ASP A 167 -9.09 16.94 4.23
CA ASP A 167 -10.36 16.35 4.65
C ASP A 167 -10.14 14.86 4.93
N PRO A 168 -10.02 14.44 6.20
CA PRO A 168 -9.72 13.05 6.55
C PRO A 168 -10.87 12.07 6.27
N ARG A 169 -12.05 12.56 5.88
CA ARG A 169 -13.22 11.72 5.54
C ARG A 169 -13.56 10.69 6.63
N GLY A 170 -13.42 11.09 7.91
CA GLY A 170 -13.63 10.24 9.06
C GLY A 170 -12.44 9.34 9.43
N ALA A 171 -11.31 9.41 8.73
CA ALA A 171 -10.07 8.78 9.20
C ALA A 171 -9.52 9.51 10.43
N VAL A 172 -8.92 8.74 11.34
CA VAL A 172 -8.23 9.25 12.52
C VAL A 172 -6.73 9.30 12.19
N LEU A 173 -6.18 10.49 12.05
CA LEU A 173 -4.78 10.72 11.69
C LEU A 173 -4.02 11.28 12.90
N PRO A 174 -3.42 10.42 13.74
CA PRO A 174 -2.69 10.89 14.92
C PRO A 174 -1.42 11.65 14.51
N LYS A 175 -1.01 12.61 15.33
CA LYS A 175 0.26 13.34 15.15
C LYS A 175 1.48 12.40 15.29
N VAL A 176 1.36 11.37 16.13
CA VAL A 176 2.34 10.30 16.32
C VAL A 176 1.58 8.98 16.37
N VAL A 177 1.98 8.04 15.52
CA VAL A 177 1.46 6.67 15.54
C VAL A 177 2.16 5.90 16.65
N THR A 178 1.42 5.45 17.67
CA THR A 178 1.93 4.62 18.75
C THR A 178 1.59 3.15 18.52
N ALA A 179 2.33 2.25 19.15
CA ALA A 179 2.02 0.81 19.07
C ALA A 179 0.65 0.48 19.69
N GLU A 180 0.21 1.26 20.69
CA GLU A 180 -1.13 1.18 21.26
C GLU A 180 -2.20 1.52 20.22
N PHE A 181 -2.00 2.60 19.46
CA PHE A 181 -2.90 2.96 18.36
C PHE A 181 -2.97 1.86 17.29
N VAL A 182 -1.81 1.31 16.89
CA VAL A 182 -1.74 0.18 15.95
C VAL A 182 -2.52 -1.02 16.49
N ARG A 183 -2.28 -1.42 17.75
CA ARG A 183 -3.01 -2.50 18.42
C ARG A 183 -4.53 -2.27 18.39
N ASP A 184 -4.97 -1.07 18.76
CA ASP A 184 -6.39 -0.76 18.90
C ASP A 184 -7.12 -0.77 17.54
N GLU A 185 -6.46 -0.32 16.47
CA GLU A 185 -6.99 -0.40 15.11
C GLU A 185 -7.10 -1.86 14.61
N ILE A 186 -6.11 -2.71 14.94
CA ILE A 186 -6.14 -4.14 14.59
C ILE A 186 -7.22 -4.86 15.41
N ALA A 187 -7.33 -4.60 16.72
CA ALA A 187 -8.35 -5.19 17.57
C ALA A 187 -9.77 -4.86 17.07
N ALA A 188 -9.98 -3.62 16.64
CA ALA A 188 -11.24 -3.16 16.07
C ALA A 188 -11.53 -3.72 14.67
N GLY A 189 -10.55 -4.30 13.98
CA GLY A 189 -10.68 -4.82 12.61
C GLY A 189 -10.59 -3.77 11.52
N ARG A 190 -10.15 -2.53 11.85
CA ARG A 190 -9.97 -1.43 10.89
C ARG A 190 -8.57 -1.37 10.28
N ALA A 191 -7.66 -2.23 10.74
CA ALA A 191 -6.33 -2.39 10.17
C ALA A 191 -5.85 -3.84 10.28
N ILE A 192 -4.93 -4.24 9.40
CA ILE A 192 -4.29 -5.56 9.42
C ILE A 192 -2.77 -5.44 9.26
N ILE A 193 -2.04 -6.36 9.86
CA ILE A 193 -0.62 -6.63 9.59
C ILE A 193 -0.52 -8.04 9.02
N PRO A 194 -0.44 -8.22 7.69
CA PRO A 194 -0.20 -9.54 7.10
C PRO A 194 1.21 -10.01 7.48
N ALA A 195 1.31 -11.11 8.23
CA ALA A 195 2.58 -11.48 8.86
C ALA A 195 2.66 -12.98 9.18
N ASN A 196 2.55 -13.84 8.15
CA ASN A 196 2.64 -15.29 8.33
C ASN A 196 3.89 -15.69 9.13
N ILE A 197 3.71 -16.57 10.11
CA ILE A 197 4.81 -17.05 10.97
C ILE A 197 5.87 -17.85 10.20
N ASN A 198 5.57 -18.34 8.99
CA ASN A 198 6.49 -19.03 8.09
C ASN A 198 7.11 -18.12 7.01
N HIS A 199 6.88 -16.79 7.11
CA HIS A 199 7.59 -15.77 6.32
C HIS A 199 8.33 -14.79 7.24
N PRO A 200 9.29 -15.26 8.03
CA PRO A 200 10.00 -14.40 8.98
C PRO A 200 10.93 -13.38 8.32
N GLU A 201 11.16 -13.45 7.02
CA GLU A 201 11.93 -12.50 6.21
C GLU A 201 11.18 -11.17 6.01
N ALA A 202 9.84 -11.20 5.97
CA ALA A 202 9.04 -10.01 5.72
C ALA A 202 9.13 -8.97 6.85
N GLU A 203 9.32 -7.72 6.44
CA GLU A 203 9.24 -6.56 7.32
C GLU A 203 7.77 -6.21 7.56
N PRO A 204 7.33 -6.05 8.83
CA PRO A 204 5.93 -5.73 9.13
C PRO A 204 5.47 -4.42 8.49
N MET A 205 4.25 -4.42 7.97
CA MET A 205 3.55 -3.26 7.45
C MET A 205 2.08 -3.32 7.80
N ILE A 206 1.39 -2.18 7.77
CA ILE A 206 -0.02 -2.08 8.12
C ILE A 206 -0.86 -1.64 6.92
N ILE A 207 -2.04 -2.22 6.78
CA ILE A 207 -3.06 -1.83 5.82
C ILE A 207 -4.27 -1.35 6.62
N GLY A 208 -4.61 -0.05 6.53
CA GLY A 208 -5.72 0.56 7.25
C GLY A 208 -5.92 2.01 6.84
N ARG A 209 -7.17 2.49 6.82
CA ARG A 209 -7.51 3.85 6.35
C ARG A 209 -6.89 4.97 7.19
N ASN A 210 -6.55 4.69 8.45
CA ASN A 210 -5.96 5.63 9.40
C ASN A 210 -4.42 5.73 9.30
N PHE A 211 -3.85 5.06 8.31
CA PHE A 211 -2.41 5.03 8.02
C PHE A 211 -2.15 5.51 6.59
N LEU A 212 -0.88 5.60 6.21
CA LEU A 212 -0.52 5.89 4.81
C LEU A 212 -1.13 4.85 3.88
N CYS A 213 -1.64 5.30 2.73
CA CYS A 213 -2.20 4.42 1.71
C CYS A 213 -1.11 3.54 1.10
N LYS A 214 -1.34 2.24 1.07
CA LYS A 214 -0.40 1.23 0.60
C LYS A 214 -0.61 0.88 -0.88
N VAL A 215 0.41 0.30 -1.50
CA VAL A 215 0.37 -0.14 -2.91
C VAL A 215 0.77 -1.59 -3.00
N ASN A 216 -0.08 -2.40 -3.64
CA ASN A 216 0.22 -3.77 -4.03
C ASN A 216 0.66 -3.84 -5.49
N ALA A 217 1.70 -4.64 -5.78
CA ALA A 217 2.10 -5.00 -7.13
C ALA A 217 1.73 -6.46 -7.43
N ASN A 218 1.10 -6.70 -8.58
CA ASN A 218 0.80 -8.05 -9.07
C ASN A 218 1.93 -8.53 -9.98
N ILE A 219 2.44 -9.72 -9.71
CA ILE A 219 3.36 -10.46 -10.57
C ILE A 219 2.79 -11.87 -10.80
N GLY A 220 3.47 -12.67 -11.57
CA GLY A 220 3.10 -14.06 -11.77
C GLY A 220 3.34 -14.51 -13.20
N ASN A 221 3.75 -15.78 -13.36
CA ASN A 221 3.92 -16.40 -14.65
C ASN A 221 2.58 -16.82 -15.27
N SER A 222 2.58 -17.02 -16.57
CA SER A 222 1.48 -17.63 -17.30
C SER A 222 1.94 -18.92 -17.98
N ALA A 223 1.00 -19.66 -18.57
CA ALA A 223 1.32 -20.90 -19.29
C ALA A 223 2.28 -20.69 -20.48
N THR A 224 2.37 -19.46 -20.98
CA THR A 224 3.13 -19.12 -22.19
C THR A 224 4.32 -18.18 -21.95
N THR A 225 4.41 -17.56 -20.79
CA THR A 225 5.35 -16.44 -20.57
C THR A 225 5.86 -16.43 -19.15
N SER A 226 7.13 -16.04 -19.01
CA SER A 226 7.88 -15.87 -17.76
C SER A 226 8.37 -17.17 -17.11
N CYS A 227 9.43 -17.04 -16.32
CA CYS A 227 10.07 -18.11 -15.58
C CYS A 227 10.31 -17.66 -14.13
N ILE A 228 10.74 -18.59 -13.26
CA ILE A 228 11.02 -18.31 -11.83
C ILE A 228 11.93 -17.09 -11.66
N ALA A 229 13.03 -17.02 -12.41
CA ALA A 229 14.00 -15.92 -12.28
C ALA A 229 13.38 -14.55 -12.66
N GLU A 230 12.55 -14.52 -13.70
CA GLU A 230 11.86 -13.27 -14.11
C GLU A 230 10.85 -12.82 -13.06
N GLU A 231 10.13 -13.76 -12.42
CA GLU A 231 9.18 -13.40 -11.35
C GLU A 231 9.89 -12.91 -10.09
N VAL A 232 11.01 -13.52 -9.72
CA VAL A 232 11.85 -13.03 -8.60
C VAL A 232 12.41 -11.63 -8.92
N GLU A 233 12.89 -11.39 -10.14
CA GLU A 233 13.36 -10.06 -10.56
C GLU A 233 12.24 -9.02 -10.47
N LYS A 234 11.04 -9.35 -10.95
CA LYS A 234 9.87 -8.45 -10.84
C LYS A 234 9.50 -8.15 -9.39
N ALA A 235 9.57 -9.15 -8.49
CA ALA A 235 9.33 -8.96 -7.06
C ALA A 235 10.35 -8.00 -6.44
N VAL A 236 11.65 -8.23 -6.65
CA VAL A 236 12.73 -7.35 -6.20
C VAL A 236 12.54 -5.93 -6.73
N TRP A 237 12.19 -5.81 -8.02
CA TRP A 237 11.97 -4.51 -8.65
C TRP A 237 10.76 -3.77 -8.08
N ALA A 238 9.64 -4.47 -7.86
CA ALA A 238 8.45 -3.90 -7.24
C ALA A 238 8.74 -3.31 -5.85
N THR A 239 9.44 -4.06 -5.00
CA THR A 239 9.78 -3.61 -3.63
C THR A 239 10.74 -2.42 -3.65
N ARG A 240 11.74 -2.43 -4.54
CA ARG A 240 12.68 -1.31 -4.71
C ARG A 240 11.96 0.00 -5.04
N TRP A 241 10.90 -0.04 -5.85
CA TRP A 241 10.16 1.15 -6.31
C TRP A 241 9.00 1.54 -5.41
N GLY A 242 8.75 0.80 -4.33
CA GLY A 242 7.82 1.23 -3.31
C GLY A 242 6.56 0.38 -3.16
N ALA A 243 6.49 -0.82 -3.77
CA ALA A 243 5.40 -1.74 -3.49
C ALA A 243 5.45 -2.17 -2.03
N ASP A 244 4.34 -2.00 -1.32
CA ASP A 244 4.18 -2.34 0.10
C ASP A 244 3.83 -3.82 0.29
N THR A 245 3.22 -4.43 -0.71
CA THR A 245 2.97 -5.87 -0.83
C THR A 245 3.17 -6.32 -2.28
N VAL A 246 3.34 -7.63 -2.47
CA VAL A 246 3.38 -8.24 -3.80
C VAL A 246 2.42 -9.43 -3.82
N MET A 247 1.60 -9.54 -4.87
CA MET A 247 0.78 -10.73 -5.11
C MET A 247 1.39 -11.59 -6.23
N ASP A 248 1.60 -12.87 -5.93
CA ASP A 248 1.92 -13.89 -6.92
C ASP A 248 0.61 -14.46 -7.50
N LEU A 249 0.30 -14.05 -8.72
CA LEU A 249 -0.88 -14.47 -9.48
C LEU A 249 -0.54 -15.54 -10.53
N SER A 250 0.51 -16.31 -10.31
CA SER A 250 0.97 -17.36 -11.22
C SER A 250 -0.13 -18.36 -11.56
N THR A 251 -0.28 -18.63 -12.87
CA THR A 251 -1.24 -19.59 -13.44
C THR A 251 -0.55 -20.61 -14.35
N GLY A 252 0.76 -20.48 -14.51
CA GLY A 252 1.58 -21.38 -15.34
C GLY A 252 1.98 -22.66 -14.61
N LYS A 253 3.08 -23.26 -15.05
CA LYS A 253 3.67 -24.43 -14.39
C LYS A 253 4.55 -24.02 -13.21
N ASN A 254 4.78 -24.97 -12.28
CA ASN A 254 5.70 -24.82 -11.14
C ASN A 254 5.33 -23.65 -10.21
N ILE A 255 4.03 -23.47 -9.97
CA ILE A 255 3.52 -22.39 -9.09
C ILE A 255 4.14 -22.54 -7.68
N HIS A 256 4.24 -23.76 -7.17
CA HIS A 256 4.82 -24.05 -5.86
C HIS A 256 6.27 -23.58 -5.74
N GLU A 257 7.11 -23.96 -6.70
CA GLU A 257 8.54 -23.62 -6.72
C GLU A 257 8.74 -22.13 -6.96
N THR A 258 7.97 -21.51 -7.88
CA THR A 258 8.02 -20.07 -8.15
C THR A 258 7.72 -19.26 -6.89
N ARG A 259 6.65 -19.62 -6.19
CA ARG A 259 6.23 -18.93 -4.95
C ARG A 259 7.27 -19.06 -3.84
N GLU A 260 7.90 -20.24 -3.66
CA GLU A 260 8.94 -20.42 -2.66
C GLU A 260 10.12 -19.46 -2.88
N TRP A 261 10.60 -19.35 -4.12
CA TRP A 261 11.65 -18.39 -4.48
C TRP A 261 11.24 -16.93 -4.21
N ILE A 262 10.00 -16.57 -4.52
CA ILE A 262 9.48 -15.21 -4.28
C ILE A 262 9.44 -14.93 -2.77
N ILE A 263 8.83 -15.82 -1.98
CA ILE A 263 8.66 -15.61 -0.52
C ILE A 263 10.01 -15.46 0.17
N ARG A 264 10.95 -16.38 -0.07
CA ARG A 264 12.29 -16.34 0.57
C ARG A 264 13.09 -15.10 0.22
N ASN A 265 12.74 -14.42 -0.88
CA ASN A 265 13.42 -13.23 -1.39
C ASN A 265 12.55 -11.96 -1.30
N SER A 266 11.47 -11.98 -0.53
CA SER A 266 10.60 -10.81 -0.36
C SER A 266 10.75 -10.15 1.02
N PRO A 267 11.08 -8.85 1.08
CA PRO A 267 11.04 -8.09 2.34
C PRO A 267 9.64 -7.57 2.66
N VAL A 268 8.65 -7.80 1.78
CA VAL A 268 7.27 -7.35 1.95
C VAL A 268 6.32 -8.54 1.97
N PRO A 269 5.11 -8.41 2.56
CA PRO A 269 4.12 -9.48 2.55
C PRO A 269 3.76 -9.96 1.15
N ILE A 270 3.59 -11.27 1.00
CA ILE A 270 3.20 -11.93 -0.24
C ILE A 270 1.76 -12.41 -0.16
N GLY A 271 0.95 -11.98 -1.15
CA GLY A 271 -0.42 -12.46 -1.34
C GLY A 271 -0.53 -13.46 -2.49
N THR A 272 -1.57 -14.29 -2.45
CA THR A 272 -1.88 -15.23 -3.53
C THR A 272 -3.39 -15.37 -3.73
N VAL A 273 -3.77 -16.02 -4.83
CA VAL A 273 -5.13 -16.53 -5.07
C VAL A 273 -5.06 -18.06 -5.08
N PRO A 274 -5.27 -18.76 -3.95
CA PRO A 274 -5.09 -20.21 -3.84
C PRO A 274 -5.92 -21.01 -4.86
N LEU A 275 -7.04 -20.44 -5.30
CA LEU A 275 -7.92 -21.04 -6.30
C LEU A 275 -7.20 -21.30 -7.64
N TYR A 276 -6.22 -20.49 -8.01
CA TYR A 276 -5.49 -20.66 -9.27
C TYR A 276 -4.63 -21.92 -9.24
N GLN A 277 -3.91 -22.15 -8.15
CA GLN A 277 -3.13 -23.37 -7.97
C GLN A 277 -4.03 -24.60 -7.78
N ALA A 278 -5.15 -24.48 -7.06
CA ALA A 278 -6.12 -25.56 -6.94
C ALA A 278 -6.69 -25.98 -8.31
N LEU A 279 -6.94 -25.02 -9.19
CA LEU A 279 -7.39 -25.28 -10.56
C LEU A 279 -6.28 -25.93 -11.41
N GLU A 280 -5.01 -25.51 -11.24
CA GLU A 280 -3.86 -26.11 -11.90
C GLU A 280 -3.71 -27.59 -11.50
N LYS A 281 -3.85 -27.94 -10.20
CA LYS A 281 -3.82 -29.31 -9.69
C LYS A 281 -4.83 -30.26 -10.35
N VAL A 282 -5.93 -29.71 -10.87
CA VAL A 282 -6.95 -30.47 -11.62
C VAL A 282 -6.89 -30.24 -13.13
N ASN A 283 -5.74 -29.75 -13.65
CA ASN A 283 -5.50 -29.48 -15.08
C ASN A 283 -6.55 -28.56 -15.71
N GLY A 284 -6.98 -27.51 -15.01
CA GLY A 284 -7.92 -26.52 -15.49
C GLY A 284 -9.38 -26.96 -15.52
N ARG A 285 -9.72 -28.13 -15.00
CA ARG A 285 -11.10 -28.64 -14.98
C ARG A 285 -11.86 -28.11 -13.77
N VAL A 286 -12.64 -27.08 -13.98
CA VAL A 286 -13.44 -26.42 -12.92
C VAL A 286 -14.37 -27.42 -12.21
N ASP A 287 -15.00 -28.35 -12.94
CA ASP A 287 -15.89 -29.37 -12.40
C ASP A 287 -15.19 -30.42 -11.52
N ALA A 288 -13.85 -30.53 -11.61
CA ALA A 288 -13.05 -31.43 -10.79
C ALA A 288 -12.54 -30.78 -9.49
N LEU A 289 -12.75 -29.47 -9.29
CA LEU A 289 -12.42 -28.81 -8.03
C LEU A 289 -13.29 -29.37 -6.89
N THR A 290 -12.65 -29.64 -5.74
CA THR A 290 -13.31 -30.03 -4.50
C THR A 290 -12.77 -29.24 -3.32
N TRP A 291 -13.53 -29.24 -2.22
CA TRP A 291 -13.07 -28.64 -0.98
C TRP A 291 -11.73 -29.23 -0.50
N GLU A 292 -11.55 -30.53 -0.59
CA GLU A 292 -10.34 -31.22 -0.11
C GLU A 292 -9.09 -30.75 -0.86
N ILE A 293 -9.17 -30.60 -2.19
CA ILE A 293 -8.06 -30.08 -3.02
C ILE A 293 -7.77 -28.63 -2.64
N TYR A 294 -8.80 -27.83 -2.47
CA TYR A 294 -8.66 -26.43 -2.09
C TYR A 294 -8.08 -26.28 -0.68
N ARG A 295 -8.59 -27.06 0.28
CA ARG A 295 -8.09 -27.10 1.66
C ARG A 295 -6.61 -27.51 1.71
N ASP A 296 -6.20 -28.54 0.98
CA ASP A 296 -4.79 -28.95 0.88
C ASP A 296 -3.92 -27.82 0.31
N THR A 297 -4.44 -27.05 -0.65
CA THR A 297 -3.76 -25.91 -1.24
C THR A 297 -3.61 -24.75 -0.25
N LEU A 298 -4.61 -24.48 0.58
CA LEU A 298 -4.51 -23.45 1.65
C LEU A 298 -3.43 -23.82 2.66
N ILE A 299 -3.40 -25.10 3.09
CA ILE A 299 -2.38 -25.59 4.04
C ILE A 299 -0.99 -25.47 3.42
N GLU A 300 -0.81 -25.93 2.17
CA GLU A 300 0.44 -25.80 1.43
C GLU A 300 0.97 -24.37 1.42
N GLN A 301 0.14 -23.42 1.03
CA GLN A 301 0.54 -22.01 0.90
C GLN A 301 0.79 -21.35 2.25
N ALA A 302 0.01 -21.69 3.29
CA ALA A 302 0.23 -21.20 4.65
C ALA A 302 1.56 -21.71 5.23
N GLU A 303 1.90 -22.97 4.98
CA GLU A 303 3.17 -23.60 5.40
C GLU A 303 4.39 -23.04 4.65
N GLN A 304 4.22 -22.62 3.38
CA GLN A 304 5.27 -21.91 2.64
C GLN A 304 5.50 -20.48 3.14
N GLY A 305 4.51 -19.85 3.77
CA GLY A 305 4.65 -18.49 4.30
C GLY A 305 3.88 -17.42 3.53
N VAL A 306 2.85 -17.75 2.76
CA VAL A 306 1.97 -16.74 2.16
C VAL A 306 1.30 -15.93 3.26
N ASP A 307 1.38 -14.60 3.18
CA ASP A 307 0.93 -13.68 4.23
C ASP A 307 -0.56 -13.37 4.15
N TYR A 308 -1.15 -13.41 2.95
CA TYR A 308 -2.59 -13.25 2.79
C TYR A 308 -3.15 -13.99 1.57
N PHE A 309 -4.37 -14.48 1.70
CA PHE A 309 -5.10 -15.19 0.65
C PHE A 309 -6.24 -14.37 0.11
N THR A 310 -6.34 -14.24 -1.21
CA THR A 310 -7.57 -13.76 -1.85
C THR A 310 -8.56 -14.92 -1.98
N ILE A 311 -9.71 -14.79 -1.32
CA ILE A 311 -10.76 -15.80 -1.23
C ILE A 311 -12.07 -15.24 -1.79
N HIS A 312 -12.55 -15.76 -2.92
CA HIS A 312 -13.78 -15.32 -3.60
C HIS A 312 -15.04 -15.96 -2.97
N ALA A 313 -15.13 -15.97 -1.64
CA ALA A 313 -16.26 -16.59 -0.92
C ALA A 313 -17.52 -15.73 -0.93
N GLY A 314 -17.45 -14.45 -1.29
CA GLY A 314 -18.59 -13.55 -1.42
C GLY A 314 -19.49 -13.84 -2.61
N LEU A 315 -18.92 -14.50 -3.65
CA LEU A 315 -19.70 -14.96 -4.80
C LEU A 315 -20.56 -16.17 -4.42
N ARG A 316 -21.87 -15.98 -4.42
CA ARG A 316 -22.85 -17.03 -4.11
C ARG A 316 -23.63 -17.43 -5.35
N GLN A 317 -24.17 -18.67 -5.38
CA GLN A 317 -24.99 -19.18 -6.47
C GLN A 317 -26.15 -18.22 -6.82
N GLN A 318 -26.81 -17.65 -5.80
CA GLN A 318 -27.93 -16.71 -5.98
C GLN A 318 -27.53 -15.37 -6.62
N HIS A 319 -26.25 -14.98 -6.60
CA HIS A 319 -25.78 -13.73 -7.20
C HIS A 319 -25.51 -13.85 -8.71
N ILE A 320 -25.23 -15.06 -9.21
CA ILE A 320 -24.86 -15.30 -10.61
C ILE A 320 -25.92 -14.77 -11.60
N PRO A 321 -27.23 -14.99 -11.40
CA PRO A 321 -28.23 -14.44 -12.31
C PRO A 321 -28.23 -12.91 -12.42
N LEU A 322 -27.76 -12.19 -11.41
CA LEU A 322 -27.69 -10.72 -11.43
C LEU A 322 -26.70 -10.21 -12.48
N THR A 323 -25.72 -11.02 -12.85
CA THR A 323 -24.68 -10.65 -13.84
C THR A 323 -25.14 -10.79 -15.30
N LEU A 324 -26.28 -11.42 -15.57
CA LEU A 324 -26.75 -11.69 -16.93
C LEU A 324 -27.07 -10.43 -17.75
N ARG A 325 -27.26 -9.28 -17.08
CA ARG A 325 -27.53 -7.99 -17.73
C ARG A 325 -26.27 -7.14 -17.92
N ARG A 326 -25.12 -7.60 -17.41
CA ARG A 326 -23.85 -6.89 -17.54
C ARG A 326 -23.34 -6.90 -18.96
N LEU A 327 -22.69 -5.82 -19.34
CA LEU A 327 -22.00 -5.71 -20.63
C LEU A 327 -20.80 -6.64 -20.70
N THR A 328 -20.01 -6.73 -19.61
CA THR A 328 -18.78 -7.54 -19.54
C THR A 328 -18.92 -8.82 -18.71
N GLY A 329 -20.09 -9.08 -18.12
CA GLY A 329 -20.34 -10.29 -17.32
C GLY A 329 -19.49 -10.36 -16.04
N ILE A 330 -18.81 -11.49 -15.84
CA ILE A 330 -17.91 -11.73 -14.68
C ILE A 330 -16.47 -11.70 -15.18
N VAL A 331 -15.74 -10.64 -14.86
CA VAL A 331 -14.36 -10.42 -15.33
C VAL A 331 -13.29 -10.88 -14.33
N SER A 332 -13.63 -11.03 -13.05
CA SER A 332 -12.72 -11.64 -12.07
C SER A 332 -12.44 -13.09 -12.44
N ARG A 333 -11.15 -13.47 -12.56
CA ARG A 333 -10.77 -14.86 -12.85
C ARG A 333 -11.29 -15.82 -11.79
N GLY A 334 -11.10 -15.49 -10.51
CA GLY A 334 -11.61 -16.30 -9.40
C GLY A 334 -13.13 -16.32 -9.36
N GLY A 335 -13.77 -15.17 -9.60
CA GLY A 335 -15.24 -15.09 -9.72
C GLY A 335 -15.79 -15.96 -10.85
N ALA A 336 -15.19 -15.91 -12.04
CA ALA A 336 -15.60 -16.73 -13.18
C ALA A 336 -15.43 -18.24 -12.94
N ILE A 337 -14.33 -18.65 -12.29
CA ILE A 337 -14.08 -20.05 -11.90
C ILE A 337 -15.19 -20.52 -10.95
N MET A 338 -15.46 -19.77 -9.89
CA MET A 338 -16.48 -20.16 -8.90
C MET A 338 -17.91 -20.11 -9.45
N ALA A 339 -18.24 -19.11 -10.26
CA ALA A 339 -19.53 -19.06 -10.94
C ALA A 339 -19.73 -20.26 -11.89
N GLY A 340 -18.69 -20.63 -12.62
CA GLY A 340 -18.68 -21.83 -13.46
C GLY A 340 -18.85 -23.11 -12.65
N TRP A 341 -18.18 -23.23 -11.49
CA TRP A 341 -18.33 -24.37 -10.59
C TRP A 341 -19.75 -24.47 -10.01
N CYS A 342 -20.27 -23.38 -9.45
CA CYS A 342 -21.62 -23.34 -8.90
C CYS A 342 -22.68 -23.74 -9.95
N THR A 343 -22.51 -23.24 -11.18
CA THR A 343 -23.42 -23.53 -12.29
C THR A 343 -23.32 -25.00 -12.72
N ALA A 344 -22.12 -25.53 -12.87
CA ALA A 344 -21.90 -26.92 -13.29
C ALA A 344 -22.38 -27.95 -12.25
N LYS A 345 -22.20 -27.65 -10.97
CA LYS A 345 -22.61 -28.53 -9.86
C LYS A 345 -24.06 -28.27 -9.41
N ASN A 346 -24.64 -27.12 -9.76
CA ASN A 346 -25.90 -26.64 -9.22
C ASN A 346 -25.90 -26.63 -7.67
N GLN A 347 -24.81 -26.11 -7.10
CA GLN A 347 -24.57 -26.07 -5.66
C GLN A 347 -24.03 -24.69 -5.26
N GLU A 348 -24.15 -24.37 -3.96
CA GLU A 348 -23.52 -23.17 -3.38
C GLU A 348 -21.99 -23.29 -3.45
N SER A 349 -21.31 -22.17 -3.47
CA SER A 349 -19.85 -22.10 -3.46
C SER A 349 -19.27 -22.82 -2.24
N PHE A 350 -18.40 -23.80 -2.46
CA PHE A 350 -17.72 -24.47 -1.35
C PHE A 350 -16.82 -23.50 -0.56
N LEU A 351 -16.39 -22.37 -1.14
CA LEU A 351 -15.66 -21.34 -0.42
C LEU A 351 -16.53 -20.63 0.63
N TYR A 352 -17.81 -20.47 0.32
CA TYR A 352 -18.77 -19.92 1.27
C TYR A 352 -19.16 -20.96 2.33
N ASP A 353 -19.47 -22.19 1.92
CA ASP A 353 -19.91 -23.26 2.83
C ASP A 353 -18.84 -23.66 3.85
N HIS A 354 -17.56 -23.63 3.47
CA HIS A 354 -16.41 -23.97 4.33
C HIS A 354 -15.64 -22.76 4.84
N PHE A 355 -16.25 -21.56 4.86
CA PHE A 355 -15.53 -20.34 5.21
C PHE A 355 -14.98 -20.35 6.65
N GLU A 356 -15.67 -20.96 7.61
CA GLU A 356 -15.17 -21.11 8.99
C GLU A 356 -13.91 -22.00 9.04
N GLU A 357 -13.85 -23.09 8.26
CA GLU A 357 -12.64 -23.92 8.17
C GLU A 357 -11.47 -23.16 7.53
N ILE A 358 -11.75 -22.29 6.53
CA ILE A 358 -10.73 -21.39 5.95
C ILE A 358 -10.17 -20.47 7.05
N CYS A 359 -11.03 -19.89 7.87
CA CYS A 359 -10.61 -19.05 9.00
C CYS A 359 -9.77 -19.82 10.03
N GLU A 360 -10.14 -21.08 10.35
CA GLU A 360 -9.37 -21.91 11.25
C GLU A 360 -7.96 -22.22 10.74
N ILE A 361 -7.81 -22.43 9.43
CA ILE A 361 -6.49 -22.61 8.79
C ILE A 361 -5.70 -21.30 8.89
N ALA A 362 -6.28 -20.19 8.45
CA ALA A 362 -5.65 -18.87 8.44
C ALA A 362 -5.14 -18.45 9.84
N ALA A 363 -5.98 -18.63 10.87
CA ALA A 363 -5.66 -18.29 12.25
C ALA A 363 -4.42 -19.01 12.81
N ARG A 364 -4.14 -20.23 12.34
CA ARG A 364 -3.02 -21.05 12.83
C ARG A 364 -1.66 -20.61 12.34
N TYR A 365 -1.61 -19.81 11.25
CA TYR A 365 -0.37 -19.41 10.60
C TYR A 365 -0.21 -17.89 10.53
N ASP A 366 -1.16 -17.10 11.08
CA ASP A 366 -1.27 -15.65 10.93
C ASP A 366 -1.37 -15.22 9.45
N VAL A 367 -2.20 -15.92 8.70
CA VAL A 367 -2.54 -15.53 7.32
C VAL A 367 -3.73 -14.59 7.36
N ALA A 368 -3.63 -13.42 6.75
CA ALA A 368 -4.76 -12.52 6.55
C ALA A 368 -5.62 -12.98 5.35
N LEU A 369 -6.89 -12.60 5.34
CA LEU A 369 -7.78 -12.85 4.21
C LEU A 369 -8.06 -11.55 3.45
N SER A 370 -7.85 -11.57 2.14
CA SER A 370 -8.40 -10.61 1.20
C SER A 370 -9.68 -11.21 0.65
N LEU A 371 -10.84 -10.69 1.08
CA LEU A 371 -12.13 -11.18 0.62
C LEU A 371 -12.37 -10.65 -0.79
N GLY A 372 -12.17 -11.53 -1.77
CA GLY A 372 -12.12 -11.19 -3.19
C GLY A 372 -13.46 -10.77 -3.77
N ASP A 373 -13.45 -9.72 -4.59
CA ASP A 373 -14.58 -9.18 -5.32
C ASP A 373 -14.81 -9.93 -6.65
N GLY A 374 -15.29 -11.15 -6.55
CA GLY A 374 -15.57 -12.01 -7.71
C GLY A 374 -16.55 -11.40 -8.72
N LEU A 375 -17.39 -10.50 -8.26
CA LEU A 375 -18.39 -9.78 -9.06
C LEU A 375 -18.08 -8.29 -9.26
N ARG A 376 -16.79 -7.89 -9.17
CA ARG A 376 -16.40 -6.53 -9.51
C ARG A 376 -16.79 -6.16 -10.95
N PRO A 377 -17.14 -4.90 -11.25
CA PRO A 377 -17.44 -4.47 -12.61
C PRO A 377 -16.19 -4.49 -13.47
N GLY A 378 -16.31 -4.97 -14.71
CA GLY A 378 -15.27 -5.01 -15.73
C GLY A 378 -15.32 -3.87 -16.74
N CYS A 379 -16.28 -2.97 -16.58
CA CYS A 379 -16.42 -1.74 -17.35
C CYS A 379 -17.22 -0.72 -16.54
N ILE A 380 -17.12 0.56 -16.90
CA ILE A 380 -17.85 1.63 -16.19
C ILE A 380 -19.38 1.49 -16.28
N HIS A 381 -19.89 0.80 -17.32
CA HIS A 381 -21.32 0.57 -17.50
C HIS A 381 -21.91 -0.33 -16.41
N ASP A 382 -21.14 -1.30 -15.93
CA ASP A 382 -21.57 -2.28 -14.94
C ASP A 382 -21.30 -1.83 -13.48
N ALA A 383 -20.75 -0.62 -13.29
CA ALA A 383 -20.36 -0.11 -11.97
C ALA A 383 -21.53 0.04 -11.02
N ASN A 384 -21.34 -0.35 -9.74
CA ASN A 384 -22.31 -0.28 -8.66
C ASN A 384 -23.64 -1.00 -8.96
N ASP A 385 -23.59 -2.05 -9.78
CA ASP A 385 -24.78 -2.84 -10.09
C ASP A 385 -25.22 -3.74 -8.93
N ALA A 386 -26.39 -4.37 -9.10
CA ALA A 386 -26.97 -5.24 -8.08
C ALA A 386 -26.09 -6.45 -7.73
N ALA A 387 -25.31 -6.98 -8.70
CA ALA A 387 -24.44 -8.11 -8.47
C ALA A 387 -23.24 -7.72 -7.58
N GLN A 388 -22.60 -6.60 -7.88
CA GLN A 388 -21.50 -6.05 -7.06
C GLN A 388 -21.96 -5.76 -5.63
N MET A 389 -23.10 -5.08 -5.46
CA MET A 389 -23.59 -4.71 -4.14
C MET A 389 -24.09 -5.91 -3.31
N ALA A 390 -24.64 -6.95 -3.96
CA ALA A 390 -25.02 -8.18 -3.28
C ALA A 390 -23.78 -8.95 -2.77
N GLU A 391 -22.72 -9.01 -3.56
CA GLU A 391 -21.45 -9.59 -3.13
C GLU A 391 -20.82 -8.79 -1.97
N LEU A 392 -20.73 -7.46 -2.09
CA LEU A 392 -20.14 -6.60 -1.04
C LEU A 392 -20.83 -6.83 0.31
N LYS A 393 -22.15 -6.93 0.33
CA LYS A 393 -22.90 -7.25 1.55
C LYS A 393 -22.50 -8.61 2.13
N THR A 394 -22.31 -9.62 1.27
CA THR A 394 -21.84 -10.95 1.73
C THR A 394 -20.40 -10.88 2.24
N LEU A 395 -19.54 -10.07 1.64
CA LEU A 395 -18.16 -9.85 2.15
C LEU A 395 -18.19 -9.29 3.58
N GLY A 396 -19.11 -8.37 3.89
CA GLY A 396 -19.33 -7.89 5.25
C GLY A 396 -19.81 -8.98 6.22
N GLU A 397 -20.68 -9.89 5.79
CA GLU A 397 -21.08 -11.06 6.59
C GLU A 397 -19.88 -11.96 6.89
N LEU A 398 -19.05 -12.24 5.89
CA LEU A 398 -17.83 -13.06 6.02
C LEU A 398 -16.77 -12.39 6.91
N ASN A 399 -16.61 -11.05 6.85
CA ASN A 399 -15.74 -10.30 7.76
C ASN A 399 -16.12 -10.53 9.22
N ARG A 400 -17.42 -10.52 9.55
CA ARG A 400 -17.90 -10.79 10.92
C ARG A 400 -17.66 -12.24 11.35
N ILE A 401 -17.71 -13.19 10.42
CA ILE A 401 -17.33 -14.60 10.69
C ILE A 401 -15.83 -14.68 11.00
N ALA A 402 -14.98 -14.13 10.15
CA ALA A 402 -13.53 -14.12 10.34
C ALA A 402 -13.11 -13.44 11.66
N ALA A 403 -13.83 -12.38 12.05
CA ALA A 403 -13.61 -11.69 13.32
C ALA A 403 -13.76 -12.62 14.55
N ARG A 404 -14.72 -13.55 14.53
CA ARG A 404 -14.91 -14.54 15.62
C ARG A 404 -13.74 -15.52 15.74
N HIS A 405 -13.00 -15.73 14.66
CA HIS A 405 -11.79 -16.55 14.61
C HIS A 405 -10.51 -15.75 14.80
N TYR A 406 -10.61 -14.44 15.08
CA TYR A 406 -9.48 -13.51 15.17
C TYR A 406 -8.65 -13.42 13.87
N VAL A 407 -9.23 -13.74 12.72
CA VAL A 407 -8.55 -13.61 11.43
C VAL A 407 -8.60 -12.15 10.99
N GLN A 408 -7.48 -11.67 10.49
CA GLN A 408 -7.35 -10.34 9.90
C GLN A 408 -7.95 -10.35 8.49
N VAL A 409 -8.75 -9.34 8.16
CA VAL A 409 -9.47 -9.26 6.87
C VAL A 409 -9.27 -7.90 6.23
N MET A 410 -9.09 -7.89 4.93
CA MET A 410 -9.34 -6.75 4.05
C MET A 410 -10.36 -7.13 2.98
N ILE A 411 -11.10 -6.16 2.47
CA ILE A 411 -12.17 -6.33 1.48
C ILE A 411 -11.66 -5.86 0.13
N GLU A 412 -11.84 -6.66 -0.92
CA GLU A 412 -11.53 -6.21 -2.29
C GLU A 412 -12.69 -5.41 -2.87
N GLY A 413 -12.37 -4.46 -3.74
CA GLY A 413 -13.32 -3.52 -4.30
C GLY A 413 -13.05 -3.15 -5.76
N PRO A 414 -13.82 -2.19 -6.32
CA PRO A 414 -14.13 -2.12 -7.75
C PRO A 414 -12.91 -1.99 -8.66
N GLY A 415 -13.00 -2.65 -9.84
CA GLY A 415 -12.01 -2.50 -10.91
C GLY A 415 -12.32 -1.34 -11.85
N HIS A 416 -13.57 -1.18 -12.29
CA HIS A 416 -14.01 -0.10 -13.19
C HIS A 416 -15.19 0.65 -12.58
N ILE A 417 -15.03 1.96 -12.37
CA ILE A 417 -16.09 2.80 -11.81
C ILE A 417 -15.89 4.26 -12.22
N PRO A 418 -16.88 4.94 -12.80
CA PRO A 418 -16.75 6.35 -13.14
C PRO A 418 -16.66 7.21 -11.87
N MET A 419 -15.90 8.30 -11.93
CA MET A 419 -15.51 9.12 -10.78
C MET A 419 -16.66 9.50 -9.85
N HIS A 420 -17.81 9.86 -10.41
CA HIS A 420 -18.98 10.31 -9.64
C HIS A 420 -19.67 9.21 -8.81
N MET A 421 -19.40 7.94 -9.12
CA MET A 421 -19.96 6.78 -8.38
C MET A 421 -19.00 6.25 -7.30
N ILE A 422 -17.74 6.65 -7.29
CA ILE A 422 -16.74 6.22 -6.29
C ILE A 422 -17.18 6.53 -4.86
N PRO A 423 -17.73 7.74 -4.53
CA PRO A 423 -18.15 8.04 -3.16
C PRO A 423 -19.23 7.11 -2.62
N GLU A 424 -20.19 6.70 -3.46
CA GLU A 424 -21.21 5.74 -3.07
C GLU A 424 -20.59 4.37 -2.77
N ASN A 425 -19.70 3.89 -3.64
CA ASN A 425 -19.04 2.60 -3.47
C ASN A 425 -18.26 2.53 -2.14
N MET A 426 -17.44 3.55 -1.86
CA MET A 426 -16.69 3.63 -0.61
C MET A 426 -17.59 3.72 0.63
N THR A 427 -18.68 4.49 0.54
CA THR A 427 -19.63 4.61 1.65
C THR A 427 -20.32 3.27 1.95
N ARG A 428 -20.68 2.51 0.91
CA ARG A 428 -21.26 1.16 1.07
C ARG A 428 -20.29 0.21 1.74
N GLU A 429 -19.03 0.21 1.31
CA GLU A 429 -18.01 -0.64 1.93
C GLU A 429 -17.86 -0.34 3.42
N LEU A 430 -17.66 0.93 3.80
CA LEU A 430 -17.51 1.33 5.20
C LEU A 430 -18.70 0.89 6.08
N LEU A 431 -19.93 0.95 5.53
CA LEU A 431 -21.14 0.58 6.27
C LEU A 431 -21.36 -0.93 6.31
N ASP A 432 -21.21 -1.61 5.19
CA ASP A 432 -21.55 -3.03 5.07
C ASP A 432 -20.43 -3.93 5.64
N CYS A 433 -19.16 -3.46 5.63
CA CYS A 433 -17.98 -4.22 6.02
C CYS A 433 -17.31 -3.74 7.34
N ASP A 434 -18.01 -2.94 8.16
CA ASP A 434 -17.56 -2.53 9.51
C ASP A 434 -16.20 -1.80 9.50
N GLU A 435 -15.97 -0.94 8.50
CA GLU A 435 -14.71 -0.19 8.28
C GLU A 435 -13.46 -1.09 8.13
N ALA A 436 -13.60 -2.35 7.71
CA ALA A 436 -12.47 -3.21 7.37
C ALA A 436 -11.61 -2.54 6.28
N PRO A 437 -10.28 -2.77 6.23
CA PRO A 437 -9.45 -2.17 5.20
C PRO A 437 -9.95 -2.48 3.80
N PHE A 438 -10.18 -1.45 2.98
CA PHE A 438 -10.58 -1.61 1.58
C PHE A 438 -9.35 -1.69 0.67
N TYR A 439 -9.32 -2.69 -0.20
CA TYR A 439 -8.27 -2.94 -1.19
C TYR A 439 -8.88 -2.90 -2.58
N THR A 440 -8.50 -1.92 -3.41
CA THR A 440 -9.17 -1.65 -4.68
C THR A 440 -8.25 -1.87 -5.89
N LEU A 441 -8.79 -2.45 -6.96
CA LEU A 441 -8.11 -2.58 -8.24
C LEU A 441 -8.28 -1.29 -9.06
N GLY A 442 -7.32 -0.42 -9.02
CA GLY A 442 -7.44 0.92 -9.59
C GLY A 442 -8.13 1.86 -8.60
N PRO A 443 -9.43 2.24 -8.82
CA PRO A 443 -10.26 1.81 -9.94
C PRO A 443 -10.06 2.61 -11.24
N LEU A 444 -10.28 1.96 -12.38
CA LEU A 444 -10.22 2.59 -13.69
C LEU A 444 -11.50 3.43 -13.89
N VAL A 445 -11.34 4.72 -14.19
CA VAL A 445 -12.46 5.67 -14.30
C VAL A 445 -12.98 5.82 -15.73
N SER A 446 -12.37 5.15 -16.69
CA SER A 446 -12.71 5.19 -18.10
C SER A 446 -12.21 3.92 -18.82
N ASP A 447 -12.97 3.39 -19.77
CA ASP A 447 -12.66 2.16 -20.49
C ASP A 447 -11.88 2.38 -21.81
N ILE A 448 -11.61 3.64 -22.19
CA ILE A 448 -10.90 3.94 -23.46
C ILE A 448 -9.38 4.01 -23.30
N GLY A 449 -8.86 3.66 -22.13
CA GLY A 449 -7.47 3.85 -21.73
C GLY A 449 -6.50 2.75 -22.15
N ALA A 450 -6.83 1.88 -23.13
CA ALA A 450 -5.95 0.79 -23.54
C ALA A 450 -4.52 1.28 -23.83
N GLY A 451 -3.52 0.69 -23.16
CA GLY A 451 -2.12 1.15 -23.15
C GLY A 451 -1.83 2.30 -22.17
N TYR A 452 -2.86 2.88 -21.54
CA TYR A 452 -2.77 3.95 -20.54
C TYR A 452 -3.59 3.65 -19.28
N ASP A 453 -3.96 2.39 -19.04
CA ASP A 453 -4.81 1.98 -17.92
C ASP A 453 -4.20 2.30 -16.57
N HIS A 454 -2.87 2.36 -16.47
CA HIS A 454 -2.18 2.87 -15.26
C HIS A 454 -2.54 4.33 -14.95
N ILE A 455 -2.85 5.16 -15.95
CA ILE A 455 -3.27 6.56 -15.75
C ILE A 455 -4.75 6.63 -15.36
N THR A 456 -5.63 5.95 -16.09
CA THR A 456 -7.07 5.94 -15.78
C THR A 456 -7.32 5.36 -14.39
N GLY A 457 -6.56 4.32 -14.01
CA GLY A 457 -6.59 3.73 -12.69
C GLY A 457 -6.03 4.65 -11.59
N ALA A 458 -4.91 5.36 -11.84
CA ALA A 458 -4.34 6.28 -10.86
C ALA A 458 -5.27 7.46 -10.53
N ILE A 459 -6.05 7.93 -11.50
CA ILE A 459 -7.08 8.97 -11.26
C ILE A 459 -8.10 8.46 -10.24
N GLY A 460 -8.67 7.28 -10.47
CA GLY A 460 -9.65 6.68 -9.54
C GLY A 460 -9.04 6.31 -8.20
N ALA A 461 -7.83 5.78 -8.21
CA ALA A 461 -7.06 5.42 -7.01
C ALA A 461 -6.84 6.63 -6.09
N SER A 462 -6.49 7.79 -6.64
CA SER A 462 -6.34 9.03 -5.86
C SER A 462 -7.66 9.44 -5.19
N ILE A 463 -8.78 9.31 -5.91
CA ILE A 463 -10.10 9.68 -5.39
C ILE A 463 -10.54 8.71 -4.29
N ILE A 464 -10.52 7.40 -4.58
CA ILE A 464 -11.01 6.40 -3.63
C ILE A 464 -10.08 6.28 -2.42
N GLY A 465 -8.77 6.46 -2.61
CA GLY A 465 -7.78 6.52 -1.53
C GLY A 465 -8.03 7.69 -0.58
N HIS A 466 -8.36 8.89 -1.11
CA HIS A 466 -8.79 10.03 -0.28
C HIS A 466 -10.05 9.72 0.52
N LEU A 467 -11.00 8.98 -0.05
CA LEU A 467 -12.26 8.62 0.60
C LEU A 467 -12.12 7.52 1.66
N GLY A 468 -11.01 6.76 1.69
CA GLY A 468 -10.79 5.79 2.75
C GLY A 468 -10.15 4.46 2.34
N THR A 469 -9.93 4.18 1.05
CA THR A 469 -9.23 2.96 0.63
C THR A 469 -7.85 2.89 1.29
N ALA A 470 -7.54 1.73 1.87
CA ALA A 470 -6.32 1.49 2.64
C ALA A 470 -5.16 0.98 1.77
N MET A 471 -5.46 0.24 0.71
CA MET A 471 -4.46 -0.29 -0.22
C MET A 471 -4.97 -0.23 -1.66
N LEU A 472 -4.09 0.14 -2.56
CA LEU A 472 -4.34 0.25 -3.99
C LEU A 472 -3.62 -0.90 -4.72
N CYS A 473 -4.34 -1.67 -5.50
CA CYS A 473 -3.74 -2.58 -6.46
C CYS A 473 -3.26 -1.78 -7.66
N TYR A 474 -1.98 -1.87 -7.97
CA TYR A 474 -1.45 -1.20 -9.13
C TYR A 474 -2.05 -1.77 -10.44
N VAL A 475 -2.05 -0.93 -11.45
CA VAL A 475 -2.35 -1.28 -12.83
C VAL A 475 -1.17 -0.84 -13.69
N THR A 476 -0.78 -1.65 -14.66
CA THR A 476 0.28 -1.30 -15.61
C THR A 476 -0.32 -0.82 -16.94
N GLN A 477 0.51 -0.27 -17.82
CA GLN A 477 0.09 0.09 -19.17
C GLN A 477 -0.31 -1.14 -20.01
N LYS A 478 0.07 -2.36 -19.59
CA LYS A 478 -0.27 -3.61 -20.26
C LYS A 478 -1.56 -4.26 -19.73
N GLU A 479 -2.29 -3.61 -18.83
CA GLU A 479 -3.57 -4.13 -18.35
C GLU A 479 -4.48 -4.42 -19.53
N HIS A 480 -5.20 -5.53 -19.50
CA HIS A 480 -6.03 -6.07 -20.57
C HIS A 480 -5.28 -6.42 -21.89
N LEU A 481 -3.97 -6.16 -22.01
CA LEU A 481 -3.20 -6.33 -23.24
C LEU A 481 -2.13 -7.41 -23.15
N GLY A 482 -1.50 -7.60 -21.99
CA GLY A 482 -0.41 -8.56 -21.85
C GLY A 482 0.20 -8.64 -20.46
N LEU A 483 1.12 -9.58 -20.28
CA LEU A 483 1.83 -9.75 -19.02
C LEU A 483 2.89 -8.64 -18.87
N PRO A 484 2.98 -7.97 -17.70
CA PRO A 484 3.97 -6.92 -17.47
C PRO A 484 5.38 -7.49 -17.35
N GLU A 485 6.33 -6.77 -17.92
CA GLU A 485 7.77 -6.94 -17.73
C GLU A 485 8.25 -6.09 -16.54
N ARG A 486 9.51 -6.25 -16.15
CA ARG A 486 10.14 -5.53 -15.03
C ARG A 486 9.92 -4.00 -15.08
N ASP A 487 10.11 -3.37 -16.25
CA ASP A 487 9.99 -1.91 -16.39
C ASP A 487 8.52 -1.45 -16.37
N ASP A 488 7.58 -2.30 -16.82
CA ASP A 488 6.15 -2.06 -16.65
C ASP A 488 5.75 -2.09 -15.16
N VAL A 489 6.34 -3.02 -14.38
CA VAL A 489 6.16 -3.08 -12.92
C VAL A 489 6.64 -1.78 -12.28
N ARG A 490 7.86 -1.30 -12.60
CA ARG A 490 8.35 0.00 -12.12
C ARG A 490 7.38 1.13 -12.43
N GLN A 491 6.95 1.24 -13.69
CA GLN A 491 6.04 2.29 -14.12
C GLN A 491 4.71 2.24 -13.36
N GLY A 492 4.14 1.05 -13.21
CA GLY A 492 2.89 0.85 -12.47
C GLY A 492 3.03 1.22 -11.00
N VAL A 493 4.07 0.71 -10.31
CA VAL A 493 4.31 1.00 -8.90
C VAL A 493 4.50 2.49 -8.66
N VAL A 494 5.36 3.16 -9.43
CA VAL A 494 5.60 4.62 -9.27
C VAL A 494 4.33 5.41 -9.52
N THR A 495 3.53 5.05 -10.53
CA THR A 495 2.26 5.71 -10.83
C THR A 495 1.28 5.60 -9.66
N TYR A 496 1.16 4.41 -9.06
CA TYR A 496 0.25 4.18 -7.93
C TYR A 496 0.78 4.74 -6.61
N LYS A 497 2.10 4.81 -6.41
CA LYS A 497 2.67 5.57 -5.28
C LYS A 497 2.38 7.08 -5.40
N LEU A 498 2.33 7.63 -6.61
CA LEU A 498 1.86 9.01 -6.82
C LEU A 498 0.38 9.17 -6.47
N ALA A 499 -0.47 8.20 -6.87
CA ALA A 499 -1.89 8.20 -6.54
C ALA A 499 -2.14 8.10 -5.02
N ALA A 500 -1.46 7.17 -4.35
CA ALA A 500 -1.50 7.00 -2.89
C ALA A 500 -1.04 8.27 -2.15
N HIS A 501 0.07 8.85 -2.59
CA HIS A 501 0.60 10.09 -2.02
C HIS A 501 -0.36 11.27 -2.19
N ALA A 502 -0.98 11.42 -3.36
CA ALA A 502 -2.01 12.44 -3.60
C ALA A 502 -3.24 12.25 -2.70
N ALA A 503 -3.65 11.00 -2.47
CA ALA A 503 -4.74 10.66 -1.54
C ALA A 503 -4.37 11.02 -0.10
N ASP A 504 -3.14 10.71 0.34
CA ASP A 504 -2.65 11.01 1.69
C ASP A 504 -2.53 12.54 1.93
N LEU A 505 -2.08 13.29 0.92
CA LEU A 505 -2.11 14.77 0.95
C LEU A 505 -3.55 15.29 1.11
N ALA A 506 -4.50 14.77 0.32
CA ALA A 506 -5.89 15.18 0.37
C ALA A 506 -6.58 14.86 1.70
N LYS A 507 -6.22 13.73 2.34
CA LYS A 507 -6.64 13.40 3.72
C LYS A 507 -6.06 14.34 4.77
N GLY A 508 -4.98 15.03 4.45
CA GLY A 508 -4.23 15.84 5.42
C GLY A 508 -3.24 15.03 6.26
N HIS A 509 -2.74 13.89 5.73
CA HIS A 509 -1.79 13.06 6.46
C HIS A 509 -0.46 13.80 6.63
N PRO A 510 0.02 14.05 7.89
CA PRO A 510 1.19 14.90 8.13
C PRO A 510 2.45 14.44 7.40
N ALA A 511 2.72 13.13 7.34
CA ALA A 511 3.90 12.59 6.68
C ALA A 511 3.98 12.89 5.17
N ALA A 512 2.83 13.05 4.50
CA ALA A 512 2.79 13.37 3.07
C ALA A 512 3.32 14.78 2.78
N PHE A 513 3.03 15.77 3.64
CA PHE A 513 3.44 17.16 3.41
C PHE A 513 4.95 17.39 3.51
N VAL A 514 5.67 16.63 4.33
CA VAL A 514 7.11 16.83 4.56
C VAL A 514 7.90 16.78 3.26
N ARG A 515 7.65 15.76 2.45
CA ARG A 515 8.38 15.52 1.19
C ARG A 515 8.01 16.55 0.13
N ASP A 516 6.73 16.90 0.00
CA ASP A 516 6.26 17.94 -0.93
C ASP A 516 6.76 19.33 -0.58
N TYR A 517 6.79 19.68 0.70
CA TYR A 517 7.38 20.93 1.15
C TYR A 517 8.85 21.03 0.78
N ALA A 518 9.63 19.98 1.07
CA ALA A 518 11.05 19.90 0.75
C ALA A 518 11.30 20.00 -0.77
N MET A 519 10.50 19.28 -1.57
CA MET A 519 10.54 19.34 -3.04
C MET A 519 10.24 20.74 -3.56
N SER A 520 9.18 21.38 -3.07
CA SER A 520 8.77 22.71 -3.50
C SER A 520 9.85 23.76 -3.18
N LYS A 521 10.45 23.67 -1.99
CA LYS A 521 11.58 24.52 -1.59
C LYS A 521 12.79 24.29 -2.48
N ALA A 522 13.16 23.03 -2.74
CA ALA A 522 14.26 22.67 -3.63
C ALA A 522 14.04 23.20 -5.06
N ARG A 523 12.82 23.12 -5.58
CA ARG A 523 12.44 23.67 -6.89
C ARG A 523 12.58 25.18 -6.94
N TYR A 524 12.09 25.91 -5.94
CA TYR A 524 12.21 27.36 -5.86
C TYR A 524 13.66 27.83 -5.78
N GLU A 525 14.50 27.06 -5.08
CA GLU A 525 15.92 27.36 -4.86
C GLU A 525 16.85 26.86 -5.96
N PHE A 526 16.30 26.12 -6.96
CA PHE A 526 17.07 25.48 -8.04
C PHE A 526 18.13 24.49 -7.53
N ARG A 527 17.86 23.81 -6.43
CA ARG A 527 18.68 22.70 -5.93
C ARG A 527 18.33 21.43 -6.69
N TRP A 528 18.91 21.29 -7.89
CA TRP A 528 18.53 20.26 -8.86
C TRP A 528 18.71 18.84 -8.33
N TYR A 529 19.83 18.54 -7.68
CA TYR A 529 20.04 17.23 -7.09
C TYR A 529 19.00 16.89 -6.02
N ASP A 530 18.65 17.83 -5.17
CA ASP A 530 17.60 17.63 -4.18
C ASP A 530 16.25 17.32 -4.84
N GLN A 531 15.94 17.98 -5.97
CA GLN A 531 14.71 17.69 -6.73
C GLN A 531 14.70 16.26 -7.27
N PHE A 532 15.85 15.78 -7.81
CA PHE A 532 15.96 14.41 -8.29
C PHE A 532 15.83 13.43 -7.13
N HIS A 533 16.57 13.60 -6.05
CA HIS A 533 16.62 12.71 -4.89
C HIS A 533 15.28 12.63 -4.14
N LEU A 534 14.53 13.74 -4.06
CA LEU A 534 13.20 13.80 -3.48
C LEU A 534 12.11 13.17 -4.37
N SER A 535 12.36 12.97 -5.66
CA SER A 535 11.41 12.31 -6.57
C SER A 535 11.14 10.86 -6.15
N LEU A 536 9.94 10.36 -6.44
CA LEU A 536 9.63 8.93 -6.28
C LEU A 536 10.45 8.06 -7.24
N ASP A 537 10.83 8.61 -8.39
CA ASP A 537 11.72 7.99 -9.37
C ASP A 537 12.91 8.93 -9.65
N PRO A 538 13.94 8.92 -8.79
CA PRO A 538 15.06 9.83 -8.91
C PRO A 538 15.93 9.59 -10.16
N GLU A 539 16.01 8.35 -10.61
CA GLU A 539 16.78 7.97 -11.81
C GLU A 539 16.14 8.56 -13.06
N ARG A 540 14.81 8.45 -13.19
CA ARG A 540 14.06 9.00 -14.32
C ARG A 540 14.05 10.53 -14.30
N ALA A 541 13.97 11.14 -13.13
CA ALA A 541 14.02 12.59 -12.99
C ALA A 541 15.37 13.16 -13.48
N LEU A 542 16.48 12.50 -13.11
CA LEU A 542 17.82 12.84 -13.56
C LEU A 542 17.97 12.61 -15.09
N GLU A 543 17.54 11.44 -15.59
CA GLU A 543 17.58 11.11 -17.01
C GLU A 543 16.90 12.17 -17.88
N PHE A 544 15.68 12.57 -17.52
CA PHE A 544 14.92 13.56 -18.28
C PHE A 544 15.56 14.95 -18.25
N HIS A 545 16.15 15.35 -17.13
CA HIS A 545 16.93 16.58 -17.06
C HIS A 545 18.15 16.52 -17.98
N ASP A 546 18.87 15.42 -17.96
CA ASP A 546 20.14 15.25 -18.67
C ASP A 546 19.97 15.04 -20.18
N GLN A 547 18.79 14.65 -20.67
CA GLN A 547 18.48 14.61 -22.11
C GLN A 547 18.72 15.96 -22.82
N THR A 548 18.58 17.08 -22.12
CA THR A 548 18.72 18.42 -22.69
C THR A 548 19.82 19.25 -22.01
N LEU A 549 20.20 18.93 -20.78
CA LEU A 549 21.19 19.66 -19.98
C LEU A 549 22.16 18.68 -19.28
N PRO A 550 22.99 17.91 -20.03
CA PRO A 550 23.79 16.81 -19.46
C PRO A 550 25.00 17.26 -18.63
N GLU A 551 25.50 18.50 -18.82
CA GLU A 551 26.73 18.95 -18.13
C GLU A 551 26.48 19.27 -16.66
N GLU A 552 27.41 18.91 -15.79
CA GLU A 552 27.37 19.21 -14.36
C GLU A 552 27.26 20.72 -14.04
N SER A 553 27.86 21.56 -14.89
CA SER A 553 27.75 23.01 -14.82
C SER A 553 26.31 23.51 -14.94
N GLN A 554 25.47 22.77 -15.66
CA GLN A 554 24.07 23.11 -15.93
C GLN A 554 23.17 22.81 -14.74
N LYS A 555 23.51 21.82 -13.90
CA LYS A 555 22.81 21.51 -12.65
C LYS A 555 22.99 22.58 -11.56
N LYS A 556 23.85 23.59 -11.82
CA LYS A 556 24.02 24.78 -10.99
C LYS A 556 23.27 26.01 -11.51
N LYS A 557 22.61 25.91 -12.65
CA LYS A 557 21.87 27.02 -13.28
C LYS A 557 20.50 27.20 -12.65
N HIS A 558 20.02 28.43 -12.64
CA HIS A 558 18.71 28.81 -12.10
C HIS A 558 17.63 28.87 -13.20
N PHE A 559 17.60 27.87 -14.06
CA PHE A 559 16.59 27.64 -15.10
C PHE A 559 16.69 26.23 -15.66
N CYS A 560 15.63 25.72 -16.27
CA CYS A 560 15.64 24.46 -17.02
C CYS A 560 15.56 24.72 -18.53
N SER A 561 15.75 23.68 -19.35
CA SER A 561 15.69 23.77 -20.81
C SER A 561 14.32 24.22 -21.34
N MET A 562 13.22 23.97 -20.61
CA MET A 562 11.88 24.35 -21.04
C MET A 562 11.70 25.88 -21.10
N CYS A 563 12.18 26.62 -20.12
CA CYS A 563 12.03 28.08 -20.04
C CYS A 563 13.27 28.83 -20.53
N GLY A 564 14.47 28.23 -20.44
CA GLY A 564 15.72 28.91 -20.68
C GLY A 564 16.01 30.02 -19.67
N GLU A 565 17.08 30.77 -19.92
CA GLU A 565 17.57 31.76 -18.94
C GLU A 565 16.67 32.98 -18.77
N HIS A 566 16.03 33.43 -19.84
CA HIS A 566 15.30 34.71 -19.85
C HIS A 566 13.82 34.58 -19.49
N PHE A 567 13.22 33.39 -19.68
CA PHE A 567 11.78 33.16 -19.51
C PHE A 567 11.41 32.39 -18.24
N CYS A 568 12.39 32.04 -17.41
CA CYS A 568 12.11 31.31 -16.16
C CYS A 568 11.36 32.19 -15.17
N SER A 569 10.09 31.85 -14.91
CA SER A 569 9.19 32.59 -13.99
C SER A 569 9.72 32.61 -12.55
N MET A 570 10.27 31.50 -12.05
CA MET A 570 10.84 31.44 -10.69
C MET A 570 12.07 32.35 -10.55
N ARG A 571 12.91 32.43 -11.57
CA ARG A 571 14.06 33.35 -11.58
C ARG A 571 13.59 34.81 -11.62
N ALA A 572 12.60 35.13 -12.43
CA ALA A 572 12.00 36.48 -12.49
C ALA A 572 11.34 36.84 -11.15
N ASN A 573 10.60 35.89 -10.55
CA ASN A 573 9.95 36.08 -9.26
C ASN A 573 10.98 36.42 -8.15
N ARG A 574 12.10 35.74 -8.08
CA ARG A 574 13.16 36.04 -7.11
C ARG A 574 13.66 37.47 -7.22
N LYS A 575 13.75 38.03 -8.44
CA LYS A 575 14.20 39.43 -8.64
C LYS A 575 13.19 40.42 -8.07
N PHE A 576 11.90 40.31 -8.42
CA PHE A 576 10.94 41.30 -7.93
C PHE A 576 10.60 41.12 -6.44
N ARG A 577 10.65 39.91 -5.87
CA ARG A 577 10.48 39.74 -4.42
C ARG A 577 11.54 40.47 -3.61
N LYS A 578 12.82 40.43 -4.04
CA LYS A 578 13.89 41.22 -3.42
C LYS A 578 13.58 42.72 -3.46
N THR A 579 13.10 43.21 -4.61
CA THR A 579 12.71 44.61 -4.75
C THR A 579 11.53 44.98 -3.83
N LEU A 580 10.53 44.10 -3.71
CA LEU A 580 9.38 44.36 -2.81
C LEU A 580 9.80 44.32 -1.33
N GLN A 581 10.66 43.40 -0.94
CA GLN A 581 11.17 43.28 0.44
C GLN A 581 11.98 44.53 0.83
N SER A 582 12.85 45.01 -0.05
CA SER A 582 13.62 46.24 0.18
C SER A 582 12.75 47.51 0.25
N GLN A 583 11.54 47.47 -0.33
CA GLN A 583 10.56 48.56 -0.24
C GLN A 583 9.67 48.49 1.03
N GLN A 584 9.62 47.34 1.68
CA GLN A 584 8.82 47.11 2.90
C GLN A 584 9.62 47.26 4.20
N GLU A 585 10.97 47.29 4.12
CA GLU A 585 11.79 47.65 5.28
C GLU A 585 11.52 49.14 5.57
N PRO A 586 10.96 49.51 6.76
CA PRO A 586 10.82 50.90 7.12
C PRO A 586 12.24 51.50 7.18
N SER A 587 12.43 52.62 6.46
CA SER A 587 13.59 53.49 6.66
C SER A 587 13.67 53.79 8.15
N VAL A 588 14.67 53.26 8.83
CA VAL A 588 15.00 53.69 10.20
C VAL A 588 15.53 55.10 10.06
N GLU A 589 14.61 56.12 10.07
CA GLU A 589 14.98 57.46 10.38
C GLU A 589 15.35 57.48 11.86
N GLU A 590 16.64 57.69 12.13
CA GLU A 590 17.15 58.03 13.45
C GLU A 590 16.44 59.32 13.89
N HIS A 591 15.41 59.21 14.72
CA HIS A 591 14.93 60.38 15.48
C HIS A 591 15.85 60.59 16.69
N PRO A 592 16.38 61.79 16.85
CA PRO A 592 17.20 62.12 18.02
C PRO A 592 16.35 62.07 19.29
N ALA A 593 16.91 61.55 20.33
CA ALA A 593 16.33 61.41 21.66
C ALA A 593 15.83 62.77 22.19
N GLY A 594 14.55 62.88 22.56
CA GLY A 594 13.96 64.01 23.23
C GLY A 594 12.65 63.70 23.92
N ALA A 595 12.75 63.50 25.23
CA ALA A 595 11.76 63.78 26.29
C ALA A 595 10.31 63.24 26.17
N CYS A 596 9.99 62.39 27.12
CA CYS A 596 8.63 62.11 27.64
C CYS A 596 7.95 63.37 28.17
N PRO A 597 6.61 63.50 28.21
CA PRO A 597 5.90 63.07 29.41
C PRO A 597 4.54 62.39 29.19
N LEU A 598 4.19 61.63 30.23
CA LEU A 598 2.94 61.03 30.57
C LEU A 598 1.72 61.92 30.45
N GLU A 599 0.62 61.38 29.95
CA GLU A 599 -0.71 61.68 30.53
C GLU A 599 -1.68 60.53 30.22
N ALA A 600 -2.37 60.13 31.26
CA ALA A 600 -3.41 59.12 31.28
C ALA A 600 -4.75 59.71 30.83
N ALA A 601 -5.55 58.95 30.07
CA ALA A 601 -7.00 59.17 30.04
C ALA A 601 -7.77 57.93 29.61
N ASP A 602 -8.51 57.41 30.52
CA ASP A 602 -9.88 56.91 30.52
C ASP A 602 -10.35 55.88 29.46
N GLN A 603 -10.73 54.76 30.01
CA GLN A 603 -11.71 53.80 29.46
C GLN A 603 -13.13 54.34 29.61
N PRO A 604 -14.09 53.99 28.76
CA PRO A 604 -15.45 53.80 29.19
C PRO A 604 -15.93 52.36 29.07
N ASN A 605 -16.46 51.90 30.17
CA ASN A 605 -17.38 50.79 30.37
C ASN A 605 -18.57 50.84 29.41
N LEU A 606 -18.99 49.69 28.88
CA LEU A 606 -20.38 49.47 28.51
C LEU A 606 -20.84 48.10 29.00
N GLN A 607 -21.79 48.20 29.93
CA GLN A 607 -22.56 47.12 30.52
C GLN A 607 -23.66 46.62 29.58
N ASP A 608 -24.00 45.36 29.84
CA ASP A 608 -25.22 44.63 29.58
C ASP A 608 -26.47 45.37 29.05
N SER A 609 -27.14 44.74 28.10
CA SER A 609 -28.60 44.64 28.14
C SER A 609 -29.10 43.40 27.35
N SER A 610 -29.70 42.53 28.12
CA SER A 610 -30.59 41.42 27.71
C SER A 610 -31.88 41.94 27.08
N SER A 611 -32.46 41.27 26.07
CA SER A 611 -33.82 40.70 26.16
C SER A 611 -34.46 40.36 24.79
N GLN A 612 -34.98 39.16 24.75
CA GLN A 612 -36.26 38.71 24.16
C GLN A 612 -36.47 38.67 22.64
N SER A 613 -36.68 37.41 22.22
CA SER A 613 -37.53 37.03 21.07
C SER A 613 -38.98 37.50 21.24
N PRO A 614 -39.88 37.52 20.21
CA PRO A 614 -40.39 36.29 19.63
C PRO A 614 -40.90 36.34 18.15
N CYS A 615 -40.97 35.18 17.57
CA CYS A 615 -42.09 34.53 16.85
C CYS A 615 -42.62 35.05 15.49
N SER A 616 -42.68 34.13 14.59
CA SER A 616 -43.78 33.65 13.74
C SER A 616 -43.81 34.01 12.25
N SER A 617 -44.07 32.94 11.57
CA SER A 617 -44.93 32.63 10.41
C SER A 617 -44.30 32.64 9.02
N SER A 618 -44.15 31.43 8.48
CA SER A 618 -44.95 30.74 7.44
C SER A 618 -45.06 31.42 6.08
N GLU A 619 -44.61 30.79 5.04
CA GLU A 619 -45.37 30.09 3.99
C GLU A 619 -44.57 30.00 2.67
N LYS A 620 -44.54 28.80 2.17
CA LYS A 620 -44.62 28.29 0.79
C LYS A 620 -44.15 29.16 -0.39
N LEU A 621 -43.31 28.53 -1.23
CA LEU A 621 -43.71 28.29 -2.63
C LEU A 621 -42.81 27.22 -3.28
N ALA A 622 -43.46 26.31 -3.94
CA ALA A 622 -42.95 25.20 -4.72
C ALA A 622 -42.63 25.63 -6.17
N ASN A 623 -41.89 24.72 -6.84
CA ASN A 623 -41.73 24.54 -8.30
C ASN A 623 -40.74 25.43 -9.07
N ALA A 624 -39.60 24.85 -9.43
CA ALA A 624 -39.24 24.44 -10.80
C ALA A 624 -38.05 23.49 -10.71
#